data_2f03713372be616085fa3bbe3153430d
#
_entry.id   2f03713372be616085fa3bbe3153430d
#
_cell.length_a   1.000
_cell.length_b   1.000
_cell.length_c   1.000
_cell.angle_alpha   90.00
_cell.angle_beta   90.00
_cell.angle_gamma   90.00
#
_symmetry.space_group_name_H-M   'P 1'
#
loop_
_entity.id
_entity.type
_entity.pdbx_description
1 polymer ?
#
loop_
_entity_poly.entity_id
_entity_poly.type
_entity_poly.pdbx_seq_one_letter_code
_entity_poly.pdbx_strand_id
1 'polypeptide(L)' 'MTTATYSVDGMTCAHCVHHVTSEITALPGVSDVHIDLVVGGPSSVTVTSEAPLDPTAVEAAVVEAGYVLAPKNSLL' A
#
# COMPACT_ATOMS: atom_id res chain seq x y z
N MET A 1 6.69 7.93 -14.98
CA MET A 1 5.82 7.31 -13.99
C MET A 1 6.52 6.16 -13.31
N THR A 2 6.27 6.01 -12.03
CA THR A 2 6.93 4.97 -11.22
C THR A 2 5.88 4.07 -10.63
N THR A 3 6.11 2.76 -10.72
CA THR A 3 5.21 1.77 -10.12
C THR A 3 5.96 1.01 -9.05
N ALA A 4 5.38 0.92 -7.87
CA ALA A 4 5.97 0.20 -6.75
C ALA A 4 4.93 -0.70 -6.11
N THR A 5 5.34 -1.86 -5.64
CA THR A 5 4.43 -2.81 -4.99
C THR A 5 4.84 -3.00 -3.54
N TYR A 6 3.85 -2.95 -2.68
CA TYR A 6 4.04 -3.12 -1.24
C TYR A 6 3.17 -4.27 -0.75
N SER A 7 3.60 -4.91 0.33
CA SER A 7 2.79 -5.94 0.97
C SER A 7 2.20 -5.37 2.25
N VAL A 8 0.90 -5.53 2.44
CA VAL A 8 0.19 -4.99 3.59
C VAL A 8 -0.54 -6.11 4.30
N ASP A 9 -0.25 -6.25 5.58
CA ASP A 9 -0.91 -7.24 6.44
C ASP A 9 -2.15 -6.67 7.10
N GLY A 10 -3.09 -7.54 7.40
CA GLY A 10 -4.27 -7.21 8.20
C GLY A 10 -5.51 -6.89 7.41
N MET A 11 -5.43 -6.81 6.09
CA MET A 11 -6.61 -6.57 5.27
C MET A 11 -7.42 -7.84 5.11
N THR A 12 -8.71 -7.77 5.44
CA THR A 12 -9.58 -8.94 5.42
C THR A 12 -10.85 -8.74 4.61
N CYS A 13 -11.13 -7.53 4.14
CA CYS A 13 -12.37 -7.25 3.40
C CYS A 13 -12.20 -6.03 2.49
N ALA A 14 -13.23 -5.78 1.68
CA ALA A 14 -13.20 -4.68 0.73
C ALA A 14 -13.11 -3.30 1.38
N HIS A 15 -13.65 -3.15 2.58
CA HIS A 15 -13.54 -1.90 3.31
C HIS A 15 -12.10 -1.58 3.66
N CYS A 16 -11.32 -2.61 3.99
CA CYS A 16 -9.92 -2.46 4.29
C CYS A 16 -9.16 -1.96 3.06
N VAL A 17 -9.45 -2.55 1.90
CA VAL A 17 -8.87 -2.14 0.63
C VAL A 17 -9.18 -0.67 0.38
N HIS A 18 -10.42 -0.28 0.62
CA HIS A 18 -10.87 1.09 0.37
C HIS A 18 -10.14 2.09 1.26
N HIS A 19 -9.95 1.76 2.54
CA HIS A 19 -9.24 2.63 3.47
C HIS A 19 -7.79 2.84 3.05
N VAL A 20 -7.09 1.75 2.73
CA VAL A 20 -5.70 1.83 2.31
C VAL A 20 -5.57 2.62 1.01
N THR A 21 -6.45 2.35 0.05
CA THR A 21 -6.46 3.07 -1.22
C THR A 21 -6.64 4.56 -0.99
N SER A 22 -7.58 4.93 -0.13
CA SER A 22 -7.88 6.32 0.15
C SER A 22 -6.69 7.04 0.78
N GLU A 23 -6.04 6.41 1.73
CA GLU A 23 -4.90 7.01 2.42
C GLU A 23 -3.70 7.17 1.48
N ILE A 24 -3.43 6.17 0.66
CA ILE A 24 -2.30 6.24 -0.27
C ILE A 24 -2.58 7.25 -1.39
N THR A 25 -3.81 7.26 -1.89
CA THR A 25 -4.20 8.19 -2.95
C THR A 25 -4.05 9.65 -2.49
N ALA A 26 -4.17 9.91 -1.20
CA ALA A 26 -3.99 11.24 -0.65
C ALA A 26 -2.55 11.74 -0.68
N LEU A 27 -1.59 10.84 -0.93
CA LEU A 27 -0.18 11.24 -1.01
C LEU A 27 0.08 12.02 -2.29
N PRO A 28 0.91 13.08 -2.23
CA PRO A 28 1.22 13.86 -3.42
C PRO A 28 1.89 13.01 -4.50
N GLY A 29 1.48 13.19 -5.73
CA GLY A 29 2.10 12.51 -6.88
C GLY A 29 1.56 11.14 -7.20
N VAL A 30 0.65 10.61 -6.38
CA VAL A 30 0.04 9.30 -6.64
C VAL A 30 -0.98 9.44 -7.76
N SER A 31 -0.81 8.64 -8.80
CA SER A 31 -1.72 8.60 -9.95
C SER A 31 -2.75 7.50 -9.84
N ASP A 32 -2.36 6.34 -9.31
CA ASP A 32 -3.26 5.20 -9.24
C ASP A 32 -2.82 4.24 -8.14
N VAL A 33 -3.76 3.51 -7.59
CA VAL A 33 -3.51 2.49 -6.57
C VAL A 33 -4.34 1.27 -6.90
N HIS A 34 -3.70 0.11 -6.95
CA HIS A 34 -4.38 -1.16 -7.19
C HIS A 34 -4.03 -2.12 -6.08
N ILE A 35 -5.02 -2.77 -5.50
CA ILE A 35 -4.81 -3.70 -4.40
C ILE A 35 -5.37 -5.07 -4.74
N ASP A 36 -4.53 -6.09 -4.61
CA ASP A 36 -4.94 -7.48 -4.68
C ASP A 36 -5.12 -7.98 -3.26
N LEU A 37 -6.37 -8.10 -2.84
CA LEU A 37 -6.68 -8.54 -1.49
C LEU A 37 -6.39 -10.02 -1.31
N VAL A 38 -5.60 -10.35 -0.29
CA VAL A 38 -5.32 -11.73 0.09
C VAL A 38 -5.72 -11.88 1.55
N VAL A 39 -6.81 -12.59 1.79
CA VAL A 39 -7.28 -12.85 3.15
C VAL A 39 -6.40 -13.91 3.78
N GLY A 40 -5.91 -13.64 4.98
CA GLY A 40 -5.05 -14.58 5.70
C GLY A 40 -3.58 -14.47 5.33
N GLY A 41 -3.21 -13.51 4.48
CA GLY A 41 -1.83 -13.28 4.08
C GLY A 41 -1.61 -11.84 3.68
N PRO A 42 -0.39 -11.47 3.31
CA PRO A 42 -0.12 -10.10 2.87
C PRO A 42 -0.80 -9.81 1.53
N SER A 43 -1.53 -8.71 1.49
CA SER A 43 -2.16 -8.24 0.26
C SER A 43 -1.17 -7.39 -0.52
N SER A 44 -1.24 -7.45 -1.84
CA SER A 44 -0.35 -6.68 -2.71
C SER A 44 -0.95 -5.32 -3.03
N VAL A 45 -0.21 -4.26 -2.76
CA VAL A 45 -0.63 -2.90 -3.07
C VAL A 45 0.32 -2.34 -4.12
N THR A 46 -0.20 -2.08 -5.30
CA THR A 46 0.58 -1.51 -6.39
C THR A 46 0.23 -0.03 -6.53
N VAL A 47 1.23 0.81 -6.39
CA VAL A 47 1.06 2.26 -6.43
C VAL A 47 1.79 2.82 -7.64
N THR A 48 1.07 3.56 -8.46
CA THR A 48 1.64 4.26 -9.60
C THR A 48 1.70 5.75 -9.25
N SER A 49 2.86 6.35 -9.44
CA SER A 49 3.06 7.76 -9.11
C SER A 49 3.90 8.44 -10.19
N GLU A 50 3.83 9.76 -10.24
CA GLU A 50 4.60 10.55 -11.22
C GLU A 50 6.09 10.50 -10.92
N ALA A 51 6.44 10.38 -9.65
CA ALA A 51 7.82 10.29 -9.19
C ALA A 51 7.91 9.24 -8.09
N PRO A 52 9.10 8.70 -7.82
CA PRO A 52 9.25 7.73 -6.74
C PRO A 52 8.75 8.29 -5.42
N LEU A 53 7.95 7.50 -4.71
CA LEU A 53 7.42 7.90 -3.41
C LEU A 53 8.41 7.52 -2.32
N ASP A 54 8.42 8.32 -1.27
CA ASP A 54 9.18 7.99 -0.07
C ASP A 54 8.51 6.76 0.59
N PRO A 55 9.24 5.66 0.79
CA PRO A 55 8.65 4.49 1.46
C PRO A 55 8.09 4.79 2.84
N THR A 56 8.68 5.75 3.54
CA THR A 56 8.18 6.17 4.85
C THR A 56 6.79 6.81 4.73
N ALA A 57 6.55 7.56 3.67
CA ALA A 57 5.25 8.19 3.45
C ALA A 57 4.18 7.14 3.16
N VAL A 58 4.52 6.11 2.38
CA VAL A 58 3.59 5.02 2.09
C VAL A 58 3.30 4.22 3.36
N GLU A 59 4.32 3.94 4.15
CA GLU A 59 4.15 3.24 5.41
C GLU A 59 3.24 4.03 6.35
N ALA A 60 3.46 5.34 6.46
CA ALA A 60 2.63 6.18 7.30
C ALA A 60 1.16 6.15 6.86
N ALA A 61 0.91 6.15 5.56
CA ALA A 61 -0.45 6.08 5.04
C ALA A 61 -1.11 4.75 5.41
N VAL A 62 -0.36 3.64 5.30
CA VAL A 62 -0.87 2.32 5.65
C VAL A 62 -1.19 2.25 7.15
N VAL A 63 -0.30 2.77 7.98
CA VAL A 63 -0.50 2.79 9.43
C VAL A 63 -1.71 3.65 9.81
N GLU A 64 -1.89 4.78 9.13
CA GLU A 64 -3.05 5.65 9.36
C GLU A 64 -4.35 4.94 9.01
N ALA A 65 -4.31 4.06 8.04
CA ALA A 65 -5.48 3.25 7.68
C ALA A 65 -5.73 2.12 8.68
N GLY A 66 -4.81 1.89 9.60
CA GLY A 66 -4.95 0.86 10.64
C GLY A 66 -4.30 -0.47 10.31
N TYR A 67 -3.38 -0.48 9.35
CA TYR A 67 -2.71 -1.70 8.90
C TYR A 67 -1.21 -1.56 9.02
N VAL A 68 -0.47 -2.59 8.66
CA VAL A 68 0.98 -2.62 8.77
C VAL A 68 1.57 -3.14 7.47
N LEU A 69 2.64 -2.51 7.01
CA LEU A 69 3.39 -3.03 5.89
C LEU A 69 4.09 -4.32 6.31
N ALA A 70 3.91 -5.37 5.53
CA ALA A 70 4.64 -6.59 5.75
C ALA A 70 6.11 -6.35 5.39
N PRO A 71 7.05 -6.94 6.13
CA PRO A 71 8.46 -6.76 5.81
C PRO A 71 8.73 -7.27 4.41
N LYS A 72 9.47 -6.49 3.64
CA LYS A 72 9.91 -6.95 2.35
C LYS A 72 10.91 -8.05 2.56
N ASN A 73 10.67 -9.18 1.97
CA ASN A 73 11.55 -10.31 2.09
C ASN A 73 12.67 -10.14 1.08
N SER A 74 13.62 -9.37 1.47
CA SER A 74 14.75 -9.19 0.63
C SER A 74 15.85 -10.08 1.11
N LEU A 75 16.11 -10.72 1.18
CA LEU A 75 17.11 -11.31 1.84
C LEU A 75 18.09 -11.75 1.30
N LEU A 76 17.87 -11.48 1.37
CA LEU A 76 18.38 -11.61 1.32
C LEU A 76 18.96 -11.70 1.07
#